data_ce02a0ac5dfe9581fed1911de7c9a825
#
_entry.id   ce02a0ac5dfe9581fed1911de7c9a825
#
_cell.length_a   1.000
_cell.length_b   1.000
_cell.length_c   1.000
_cell.angle_alpha   90.00
_cell.angle_beta   90.00
_cell.angle_gamma   90.00
#
_symmetry.space_group_name_H-M   'P 1'
#
loop_
_entity.id
_entity.type
_entity.pdbx_description
1 polymer ?
#
loop_
_entity_poly.entity_id
_entity_poly.type
_entity_poly.pdbx_seq_one_letter_code
_entity_poly.pdbx_strand_id
1 'polypeptide(L)'
;RPHDAFDDALVLSGILAPALQRARERDVWLPIHPVTRRRWPNGRVTHDELRPLKALASRMPCPYLNPGRYVCDRPLVQGMRVALAAEVGRTHEELVERILHAGLAYSDGVDRETSLVVCNEDAPDQGKGYHARQLGVPVLTDTQFMDRVGCVLGGTSAEKFTDHTLVEEQFALF
;
A
#
# COMPACT_ATOMS: atom_id res chain seq x y z
N ARG A 1 -17.61 22.38 -24.90
CA ARG A 1 -17.71 20.94 -24.58
C ARG A 1 -17.37 20.78 -23.11
N PRO A 2 -18.33 20.54 -22.22
CA PRO A 2 -18.04 20.29 -20.82
C PRO A 2 -17.29 18.95 -20.73
N HIS A 3 -16.16 18.94 -19.96
CA HIS A 3 -15.34 17.77 -19.64
C HIS A 3 -14.39 17.30 -20.74
N ASP A 4 -13.69 18.22 -21.41
CA ASP A 4 -12.49 17.85 -22.12
C ASP A 4 -11.33 17.78 -21.09
N ALA A 5 -10.77 16.60 -20.93
CA ALA A 5 -9.69 16.38 -19.96
C ALA A 5 -8.44 17.26 -20.23
N PHE A 6 -8.26 17.69 -21.47
CA PHE A 6 -7.18 18.59 -21.85
C PHE A 6 -7.47 20.03 -21.39
N ASP A 7 -8.70 20.52 -21.57
CA ASP A 7 -9.11 21.83 -21.11
C ASP A 7 -9.08 21.93 -19.59
N ASP A 8 -9.52 20.88 -18.88
CA ASP A 8 -9.43 20.78 -17.42
C ASP A 8 -7.99 20.80 -16.93
N ALA A 9 -7.08 20.12 -17.63
CA ALA A 9 -5.65 20.11 -17.30
C ALA A 9 -4.99 21.49 -17.54
N LEU A 10 -5.39 22.20 -18.59
CA LEU A 10 -4.93 23.56 -18.88
C LEU A 10 -5.36 24.55 -17.82
N VAL A 11 -6.62 24.50 -17.40
CA VAL A 11 -7.16 25.35 -16.32
C VAL A 11 -6.43 25.09 -15.01
N LEU A 12 -6.25 23.81 -14.64
CA LEU A 12 -5.50 23.40 -13.45
C LEU A 12 -4.05 23.89 -13.49
N SER A 13 -3.38 23.73 -14.62
CA SER A 13 -2.01 24.20 -14.83
C SER A 13 -1.90 25.72 -14.66
N GLY A 14 -2.85 26.46 -15.22
CA GLY A 14 -2.92 27.92 -15.11
C GLY A 14 -3.12 28.45 -13.69
N ILE A 15 -3.75 27.67 -12.83
CA ILE A 15 -3.96 28.01 -11.41
C ILE A 15 -2.82 27.51 -10.53
N LEU A 16 -2.38 26.29 -10.72
CA LEU A 16 -1.42 25.62 -9.85
C LEU A 16 -0.01 26.21 -10.01
N ALA A 17 0.42 26.50 -11.22
CA ALA A 17 1.77 27.04 -11.46
C ALA A 17 2.03 28.38 -10.74
N PRO A 18 1.16 29.39 -10.84
CA PRO A 18 1.30 30.64 -10.08
C PRO A 18 1.21 30.43 -8.56
N ALA A 19 0.36 29.51 -8.10
CA ALA A 19 0.24 29.22 -6.67
C ALA A 19 1.52 28.61 -6.10
N LEU A 20 2.13 27.65 -6.81
CA LEU A 20 3.40 27.03 -6.43
C LEU A 20 4.56 28.04 -6.46
N GLN A 21 4.58 28.93 -7.43
CA GLN A 21 5.58 29.99 -7.49
C GLN A 21 5.48 30.93 -6.28
N ARG A 22 4.28 31.41 -5.95
CA ARG A 22 4.05 32.25 -4.77
C ARG A 22 4.38 31.55 -3.45
N ALA A 23 4.11 30.26 -3.37
CA ALA A 23 4.48 29.47 -2.19
C ALA A 23 6.01 29.43 -2.01
N ARG A 24 6.76 29.22 -3.10
CA ARG A 24 8.23 29.25 -3.09
C ARG A 24 8.78 30.63 -2.71
N GLU A 25 8.24 31.69 -3.29
CA GLU A 25 8.65 33.08 -3.01
C GLU A 25 8.43 33.48 -1.55
N ARG A 26 7.45 32.85 -0.88
CA ARG A 26 7.11 33.11 0.53
C ARG A 26 7.61 32.07 1.50
N ASP A 27 8.38 31.08 1.03
CA ASP A 27 8.83 29.93 1.80
C ASP A 27 7.67 29.23 2.57
N VAL A 28 6.51 29.16 1.91
CA VAL A 28 5.30 28.51 2.45
C VAL A 28 5.18 27.14 1.85
N TRP A 29 5.12 26.13 2.72
CA TRP A 29 4.80 24.77 2.31
C TRP A 29 3.29 24.66 2.04
N LEU A 30 2.92 24.31 0.82
CA LEU A 30 1.54 23.98 0.49
C LEU A 30 1.31 22.48 0.74
N PRO A 31 0.49 22.12 1.74
CA PRO A 31 0.11 20.72 1.90
C PRO A 31 -0.74 20.33 0.70
N ILE A 32 -0.18 19.56 -0.21
CA ILE A 32 -0.96 18.91 -1.26
C ILE A 32 -1.71 17.78 -0.60
N HIS A 33 -2.89 18.05 -0.12
CA HIS A 33 -3.80 16.99 0.29
C HIS A 33 -4.30 16.28 -0.96
N PRO A 34 -4.32 14.94 -0.98
CA PRO A 34 -4.98 14.22 -2.06
C PRO A 34 -6.42 14.70 -2.14
N VAL A 35 -6.75 15.23 -3.31
CA VAL A 35 -8.00 15.94 -3.58
C VAL A 35 -9.19 15.06 -3.26
N THR A 36 -10.06 15.63 -2.49
CA THR A 36 -11.50 15.37 -2.37
C THR A 36 -11.95 13.99 -2.83
N ARG A 37 -12.08 13.12 -1.86
CA ARG A 37 -12.80 11.88 -1.99
C ARG A 37 -14.25 12.20 -2.38
N ARG A 38 -14.61 11.98 -3.62
CA ARG A 38 -16.00 11.90 -4.00
C ARG A 38 -16.59 10.69 -3.28
N ARG A 39 -17.28 10.92 -2.20
CA ARG A 39 -18.10 9.86 -1.58
C ARG A 39 -19.32 9.70 -2.44
N TRP A 40 -19.50 8.53 -3.01
CA TRP A 40 -20.76 8.12 -3.55
C TRP A 40 -21.84 8.16 -2.45
N PRO A 41 -23.13 8.26 -2.79
CA PRO A 41 -24.22 8.33 -1.80
C PRO A 41 -24.16 7.23 -0.72
N ASN A 42 -23.52 6.11 -1.01
CA ASN A 42 -23.31 4.99 -0.07
C ASN A 42 -22.00 5.10 0.73
N GLY A 43 -21.25 6.18 0.61
CA GLY A 43 -20.00 6.39 1.32
C GLY A 43 -18.79 5.58 0.81
N ARG A 44 -18.94 4.79 -0.25
CA ARG A 44 -17.82 4.03 -0.84
C ARG A 44 -16.93 4.94 -1.70
N VAL A 45 -15.63 4.82 -1.51
CA VAL A 45 -14.62 5.44 -2.38
C VAL A 45 -14.46 4.56 -3.60
N THR A 46 -14.43 5.14 -4.79
CA THR A 46 -14.24 4.36 -6.02
C THR A 46 -12.82 3.81 -6.11
N HIS A 47 -12.66 2.72 -6.85
CA HIS A 47 -11.35 2.12 -7.10
C HIS A 47 -10.36 3.11 -7.73
N ASP A 48 -10.84 4.00 -8.60
CA ASP A 48 -10.01 4.99 -9.28
C ASP A 48 -9.52 6.10 -8.33
N GLU A 49 -10.33 6.49 -7.35
CA GLU A 49 -9.93 7.47 -6.34
C GLU A 49 -8.85 6.94 -5.38
N LEU A 50 -8.84 5.62 -5.14
CA LEU A 50 -7.83 4.96 -4.31
C LEU A 50 -6.54 4.62 -5.06
N ARG A 51 -6.56 4.67 -6.39
CA ARG A 51 -5.41 4.30 -7.22
C ARG A 51 -4.11 5.04 -6.86
N PRO A 52 -4.11 6.37 -6.66
CA PRO A 52 -2.92 7.10 -6.25
C PRO A 52 -2.37 6.65 -4.89
N LEU A 53 -3.25 6.42 -3.91
CA LEU A 53 -2.86 5.95 -2.58
C LEU A 53 -2.22 4.55 -2.66
N LYS A 54 -2.86 3.63 -3.36
CA LYS A 54 -2.33 2.27 -3.55
C LYS A 54 -1.00 2.25 -4.28
N ALA A 55 -0.86 3.06 -5.34
CA ALA A 55 0.37 3.18 -6.09
C ALA A 55 1.52 3.78 -5.26
N LEU A 56 1.22 4.74 -4.40
CA LEU A 56 2.20 5.31 -3.48
C LEU A 56 2.60 4.28 -2.40
N ALA A 57 1.62 3.68 -1.74
CA ALA A 57 1.83 2.71 -0.67
C ALA A 57 2.62 1.48 -1.15
N SER A 58 2.34 0.98 -2.38
CA SER A 58 3.06 -0.16 -2.95
C SER A 58 4.52 0.12 -3.33
N ARG A 59 4.90 1.40 -3.44
CA ARG A 59 6.27 1.84 -3.71
C ARG A 59 7.05 2.23 -2.45
N MET A 60 6.37 2.34 -1.31
CA MET A 60 7.05 2.66 -0.06
C MET A 60 7.99 1.50 0.33
N PRO A 61 9.29 1.78 0.54
CA PRO A 61 10.20 0.75 0.99
C PRO A 61 9.81 0.31 2.41
N CYS A 62 9.72 -1.00 2.60
CA CYS A 62 9.54 -1.55 3.94
C CYS A 62 10.91 -1.65 4.63
N PRO A 63 11.06 -1.13 5.86
CA PRO A 63 12.33 -1.20 6.57
C PRO A 63 12.67 -2.62 7.09
N TYR A 64 11.78 -3.57 6.88
CA TYR A 64 11.94 -4.96 7.32
C TYR A 64 11.92 -5.93 6.14
N LEU A 65 12.73 -6.97 6.23
CA LEU A 65 12.73 -8.06 5.26
C LEU A 65 11.42 -8.84 5.33
N ASN A 66 10.95 -9.31 4.19
CA ASN A 66 9.79 -10.16 4.14
C ASN A 66 10.11 -11.53 4.78
N PRO A 67 9.46 -11.91 5.90
CA PRO A 67 9.69 -13.20 6.55
C PRO A 67 9.04 -14.38 5.82
N GLY A 68 8.33 -14.12 4.72
CA GLY A 68 7.62 -15.15 3.95
C GLY A 68 6.12 -15.17 4.21
N ARG A 69 5.51 -16.32 3.93
CA ARG A 69 4.06 -16.49 4.02
C ARG A 69 3.55 -16.50 5.46
N TYR A 70 2.41 -15.89 5.64
CA TYR A 70 1.67 -15.95 6.90
C TYR A 70 1.25 -17.40 7.20
N VAL A 71 1.38 -17.81 8.45
CA VAL A 71 0.91 -19.11 8.95
C VAL A 71 -0.29 -18.85 9.85
N CYS A 72 -1.42 -19.50 9.58
CA CYS A 72 -2.62 -19.38 10.39
C CYS A 72 -2.30 -19.60 11.88
N ASP A 73 -2.98 -18.87 12.75
CA ASP A 73 -2.83 -18.89 14.21
C ASP A 73 -1.47 -18.40 14.75
N ARG A 74 -0.60 -17.89 13.90
CA ARG A 74 0.60 -17.18 14.34
C ARG A 74 0.38 -15.66 14.27
N PRO A 75 1.11 -14.88 15.07
CA PRO A 75 1.12 -13.43 14.92
C PRO A 75 1.65 -13.00 13.55
N LEU A 76 1.20 -11.84 13.08
CA LEU A 76 1.82 -11.18 11.96
C LEU A 76 3.23 -10.72 12.33
N VAL A 77 4.13 -10.62 11.36
CA VAL A 77 5.51 -10.19 11.56
C VAL A 77 5.80 -9.00 10.65
N GLN A 78 6.51 -7.99 11.15
CA GLN A 78 6.93 -6.84 10.35
C GLN A 78 7.68 -7.29 9.10
N GLY A 79 7.43 -6.61 7.99
CA GLY A 79 7.97 -6.98 6.69
C GLY A 79 7.06 -7.89 5.86
N MET A 80 6.05 -8.52 6.44
CA MET A 80 5.08 -9.31 5.67
C MET A 80 4.39 -8.46 4.62
N ARG A 81 4.27 -8.99 3.38
CA ARG A 81 3.62 -8.32 2.25
C ARG A 81 2.13 -8.66 2.23
N VAL A 82 1.32 -7.62 2.32
CA VAL A 82 -0.14 -7.73 2.43
C VAL A 82 -0.80 -7.14 1.19
N ALA A 83 -1.63 -7.90 0.50
CA ALA A 83 -2.46 -7.41 -0.57
C ALA A 83 -3.93 -7.33 -0.12
N LEU A 84 -4.65 -6.32 -0.63
CA LEU A 84 -6.07 -6.11 -0.34
C LEU A 84 -6.90 -6.44 -1.58
N ALA A 85 -7.85 -7.35 -1.43
CA ALA A 85 -8.86 -7.62 -2.44
C ALA A 85 -9.90 -6.49 -2.50
N ALA A 86 -10.74 -6.49 -3.54
CA ALA A 86 -11.84 -5.53 -3.65
C ALA A 86 -12.96 -5.85 -2.64
N GLU A 87 -13.10 -7.11 -2.29
CA GLU A 87 -14.15 -7.70 -1.47
C GLU A 87 -13.82 -7.58 0.02
N VAL A 88 -13.62 -6.35 0.51
CA VAL A 88 -13.43 -6.02 1.93
C VAL A 88 -14.55 -5.08 2.39
N GLY A 89 -14.96 -5.22 3.63
CA GLY A 89 -16.02 -4.39 4.21
C GLY A 89 -15.52 -3.02 4.69
N ARG A 90 -14.23 -2.95 5.10
CA ARG A 90 -13.56 -1.72 5.51
C ARG A 90 -13.05 -0.93 4.31
N THR A 91 -12.76 0.35 4.52
CA THR A 91 -12.16 1.17 3.47
C THR A 91 -10.73 0.71 3.21
N HIS A 92 -10.32 0.67 1.95
CA HIS A 92 -8.94 0.32 1.57
C HIS A 92 -7.91 1.25 2.21
N GLU A 93 -8.28 2.50 2.40
CA GLU A 93 -7.43 3.51 3.02
C GLU A 93 -7.13 3.17 4.48
N GLU A 94 -8.16 2.86 5.27
CA GLU A 94 -7.99 2.42 6.65
C GLU A 94 -7.07 1.19 6.72
N LEU A 95 -7.29 0.20 5.84
CA LEU A 95 -6.50 -1.01 5.80
C LEU A 95 -5.05 -0.75 5.37
N VAL A 96 -4.82 0.08 4.34
CA VAL A 96 -3.46 0.46 3.90
C VAL A 96 -2.72 1.20 5.01
N GLU A 97 -3.38 2.15 5.67
CA GLU A 97 -2.80 2.88 6.79
C GLU A 97 -2.38 1.93 7.92
N ARG A 98 -3.24 0.99 8.29
CA ARG A 98 -2.94 -0.02 9.31
C ARG A 98 -1.77 -0.92 8.93
N ILE A 99 -1.69 -1.36 7.65
CA ILE A 99 -0.58 -2.14 7.12
C ILE A 99 0.74 -1.38 7.33
N LEU A 100 0.80 -0.12 6.88
CA LEU A 100 2.02 0.68 6.94
C LEU A 100 2.42 1.01 8.38
N HIS A 101 1.48 1.40 9.24
CA HIS A 101 1.74 1.70 10.66
C HIS A 101 2.23 0.48 11.45
N ALA A 102 1.79 -0.71 11.08
CA ALA A 102 2.23 -1.95 11.71
C ALA A 102 3.61 -2.42 11.24
N GLY A 103 4.26 -1.71 10.31
CA GLY A 103 5.54 -2.11 9.72
C GLY A 103 5.42 -3.25 8.72
N LEU A 104 4.23 -3.49 8.20
CA LEU A 104 3.97 -4.42 7.10
C LEU A 104 4.16 -3.71 5.75
N ALA A 105 4.39 -4.46 4.69
CA ALA A 105 4.50 -3.93 3.33
C ALA A 105 3.16 -4.07 2.60
N TYR A 106 2.67 -2.99 2.00
CA TYR A 106 1.52 -3.08 1.12
C TYR A 106 1.92 -3.53 -0.29
N SER A 107 1.17 -4.46 -0.86
CA SER A 107 1.31 -4.89 -2.26
C SER A 107 0.03 -4.65 -3.04
N ASP A 108 0.14 -4.03 -4.22
CA ASP A 108 -1.04 -3.85 -5.08
C ASP A 108 -1.37 -5.09 -5.91
N GLY A 109 -0.44 -6.02 -6.06
CA GLY A 109 -0.61 -7.32 -6.72
C GLY A 109 -0.50 -8.50 -5.76
N VAL A 110 -0.86 -9.69 -6.25
CA VAL A 110 -0.63 -10.97 -5.55
C VAL A 110 0.39 -11.77 -6.34
N ASP A 111 1.50 -12.11 -5.70
CA ASP A 111 2.61 -12.85 -6.27
C ASP A 111 3.14 -13.92 -5.28
N ARG A 112 4.27 -14.54 -5.62
CA ARG A 112 4.89 -15.57 -4.79
C ARG A 112 5.47 -15.03 -3.48
N GLU A 113 5.77 -13.73 -3.43
CA GLU A 113 6.31 -13.06 -2.25
C GLU A 113 5.20 -12.46 -1.38
N THR A 114 3.94 -12.51 -1.82
CA THR A 114 2.81 -12.07 -1.02
C THR A 114 2.64 -12.98 0.20
N SER A 115 2.66 -12.38 1.39
CA SER A 115 2.56 -13.10 2.66
C SER A 115 1.14 -13.48 2.99
N LEU A 116 0.19 -12.57 2.75
CA LEU A 116 -1.24 -12.79 2.96
C LEU A 116 -2.09 -11.86 2.09
N VAL A 117 -3.33 -12.24 1.87
CA VAL A 117 -4.35 -11.41 1.21
C VAL A 117 -5.51 -11.18 2.17
N VAL A 118 -6.02 -9.95 2.21
CA VAL A 118 -7.24 -9.61 2.95
C VAL A 118 -8.41 -9.63 1.97
N CYS A 119 -9.37 -10.53 2.20
CA CYS A 119 -10.54 -10.74 1.37
C CYS A 119 -11.68 -11.31 2.21
N ASN A 120 -12.89 -10.74 2.10
CA ASN A 120 -14.06 -11.21 2.84
C ASN A 120 -14.86 -12.28 2.09
N GLU A 121 -14.49 -12.56 0.86
CA GLU A 121 -15.16 -13.59 0.04
C GLU A 121 -14.49 -14.95 0.25
N ASP A 122 -15.28 -15.97 0.64
CA ASP A 122 -14.74 -17.29 0.97
C ASP A 122 -14.24 -18.06 -0.26
N ALA A 123 -14.86 -17.87 -1.41
CA ALA A 123 -14.53 -18.60 -2.63
C ALA A 123 -14.56 -17.71 -3.87
N PRO A 124 -13.70 -16.66 -3.92
CA PRO A 124 -13.67 -15.75 -5.05
C PRO A 124 -13.30 -16.50 -6.34
N ASP A 125 -14.02 -16.19 -7.42
CA ASP A 125 -13.80 -16.74 -8.76
C ASP A 125 -12.93 -15.83 -9.63
N GLN A 126 -12.63 -14.63 -9.17
CA GLN A 126 -11.80 -13.62 -9.83
C GLN A 126 -11.04 -12.74 -8.83
N GLY A 127 -10.19 -11.87 -9.34
CA GLY A 127 -9.49 -10.87 -8.53
C GLY A 127 -8.38 -11.43 -7.66
N LYS A 128 -7.99 -10.66 -6.64
CA LYS A 128 -6.83 -10.99 -5.79
C LYS A 128 -7.09 -12.18 -4.88
N GLY A 129 -8.32 -12.35 -4.41
CA GLY A 129 -8.69 -13.52 -3.60
C GLY A 129 -8.56 -14.82 -4.40
N TYR A 130 -9.00 -14.84 -5.64
CA TYR A 130 -8.80 -15.97 -6.55
C TYR A 130 -7.30 -16.26 -6.78
N HIS A 131 -6.50 -15.24 -7.10
CA HIS A 131 -5.05 -15.41 -7.31
C HIS A 131 -4.35 -15.91 -6.04
N ALA A 132 -4.76 -15.46 -4.86
CA ALA A 132 -4.25 -15.95 -3.59
C ALA A 132 -4.45 -17.46 -3.46
N ARG A 133 -5.64 -17.95 -3.76
CA ARG A 133 -5.93 -19.41 -3.72
C ARG A 133 -5.10 -20.20 -4.72
N GLN A 134 -4.95 -19.68 -5.95
CA GLN A 134 -4.11 -20.33 -6.98
C GLN A 134 -2.63 -20.44 -6.57
N LEU A 135 -2.12 -19.46 -5.87
CA LEU A 135 -0.74 -19.42 -5.40
C LEU A 135 -0.55 -20.01 -4.00
N GLY A 136 -1.62 -20.48 -3.35
CA GLY A 136 -1.60 -20.98 -1.98
C GLY A 136 -1.21 -19.92 -0.96
N VAL A 137 -1.53 -18.63 -1.24
CA VAL A 137 -1.33 -17.53 -0.29
C VAL A 137 -2.48 -17.54 0.71
N PRO A 138 -2.20 -17.46 2.02
CA PRO A 138 -3.24 -17.41 3.04
C PRO A 138 -4.14 -16.19 2.87
N VAL A 139 -5.43 -16.38 3.18
CA VAL A 139 -6.45 -15.32 3.12
C VAL A 139 -7.01 -15.10 4.51
N LEU A 140 -7.15 -13.84 4.91
CA LEU A 140 -7.83 -13.41 6.11
C LEU A 140 -8.99 -12.49 5.73
N THR A 141 -10.06 -12.52 6.51
CA THR A 141 -11.06 -11.46 6.42
C THR A 141 -10.51 -10.14 6.98
N ASP A 142 -11.10 -9.02 6.62
CA ASP A 142 -10.69 -7.71 7.17
C ASP A 142 -10.83 -7.65 8.71
N THR A 143 -11.85 -8.28 9.28
CA THR A 143 -12.02 -8.41 10.71
C THR A 143 -10.87 -9.22 11.34
N GLN A 144 -10.59 -10.39 10.79
CA GLN A 144 -9.48 -11.22 11.27
C GLN A 144 -8.12 -10.53 11.15
N PHE A 145 -7.92 -9.76 10.08
CA PHE A 145 -6.72 -8.96 9.89
C PHE A 145 -6.61 -7.86 10.95
N MET A 146 -7.69 -7.12 11.19
CA MET A 146 -7.72 -6.04 12.18
C MET A 146 -7.47 -6.53 13.61
N ASP A 147 -7.96 -7.71 13.97
CA ASP A 147 -7.68 -8.32 15.27
C ASP A 147 -6.20 -8.66 15.45
N ARG A 148 -5.51 -9.01 14.37
CA ARG A 148 -4.09 -9.43 14.39
C ARG A 148 -3.11 -8.29 14.20
N VAL A 149 -3.50 -7.25 13.45
CA VAL A 149 -2.61 -6.13 13.14
C VAL A 149 -2.23 -5.30 14.38
N GLY A 150 -2.99 -5.42 15.47
CA GLY A 150 -2.66 -4.81 16.76
C GLY A 150 -1.51 -5.50 17.54
N CYS A 151 -1.13 -6.72 17.14
CA CYS A 151 -0.13 -7.56 17.84
C CYS A 151 0.91 -8.10 16.85
N VAL A 152 1.53 -7.22 16.06
CA VAL A 152 2.58 -7.59 15.09
C VAL A 152 3.92 -7.76 15.80
N LEU A 153 4.61 -8.87 15.52
CA LEU A 153 5.96 -9.12 16.05
C LEU A 153 7.01 -8.32 15.27
N GLY A 154 8.12 -7.99 15.93
CA GLY A 154 9.26 -7.34 15.31
C GLY A 154 9.87 -8.17 14.18
N GLY A 155 10.15 -7.50 13.04
CA GLY A 155 10.79 -8.10 11.87
C GLY A 155 12.31 -7.93 11.87
N THR A 156 12.97 -8.56 10.89
CA THR A 156 14.40 -8.38 10.64
C THR A 156 14.62 -7.10 9.83
N SER A 157 15.45 -6.18 10.32
CA SER A 157 15.74 -4.93 9.61
C SER A 157 16.46 -5.21 8.27
N ALA A 158 16.01 -4.55 7.21
CA ALA A 158 16.63 -4.64 5.89
C ALA A 158 18.01 -3.96 5.85
N GLU A 159 18.24 -2.90 6.67
CA GLU A 159 19.50 -2.17 6.72
C GLU A 159 20.68 -3.01 7.21
N LYS A 160 20.43 -4.01 8.07
CA LYS A 160 21.49 -4.92 8.55
C LYS A 160 22.05 -5.85 7.48
N PHE A 161 21.36 -6.01 6.36
CA PHE A 161 21.77 -6.89 5.26
C PHE A 161 22.60 -6.18 4.19
N THR A 162 22.42 -4.85 4.04
CA THR A 162 23.21 -4.06 3.09
C THR A 162 24.65 -3.80 3.56
N ASP A 163 24.87 -3.76 4.87
CA ASP A 163 26.21 -3.46 5.42
C ASP A 163 27.19 -4.64 5.28
N HIS A 164 26.70 -5.90 5.29
CA HIS A 164 27.58 -7.08 5.16
C HIS A 164 27.98 -7.38 3.71
N THR A 165 27.12 -7.09 2.72
CA THR A 165 27.44 -7.34 1.32
C THR A 165 28.42 -6.33 0.74
N LEU A 166 28.40 -5.08 1.19
CA LEU A 166 29.32 -4.04 0.73
C LEU A 166 30.75 -4.24 1.28
N VAL A 167 30.88 -4.87 2.44
CA VAL A 167 32.20 -5.17 3.04
C VAL A 167 32.87 -6.34 2.35
N GLU A 168 32.13 -7.38 1.96
CA GLU A 168 32.71 -8.53 1.26
C GLU A 168 33.13 -8.21 -0.18
N GLU A 169 32.41 -7.35 -0.91
CA GLU A 169 32.82 -6.92 -2.25
C GLU A 169 34.06 -6.02 -2.25
N GLN A 170 34.29 -5.22 -1.19
CA GLN A 170 35.49 -4.41 -1.08
C GLN A 170 36.76 -5.22 -0.75
N PHE A 171 36.63 -6.36 -0.08
CA PHE A 171 37.75 -7.24 0.20
C PHE A 171 38.08 -8.22 -0.93
N ALA A 172 37.20 -8.42 -1.90
CA ALA A 172 37.46 -9.29 -3.06
C ALA A 172 38.26 -8.59 -4.17
N LEU A 173 38.60 -7.30 -4.03
CA LEU A 173 39.33 -6.50 -5.02
C LEU A 173 40.79 -6.22 -4.60
N PHE A 174 41.28 -6.82 -3.52
CA PHE A 174 42.68 -6.82 -3.06
C PHE A 174 43.12 -8.25 -2.81
#